data_dfe813b433024a347832c6a1bffbd6c5
#
_entry.id   dfe813b433024a347832c6a1bffbd6c5
#
_cell.length_a   1.000
_cell.length_b   1.000
_cell.length_c   1.000
_cell.angle_alpha   90.00
_cell.angle_beta   90.00
_cell.angle_gamma   90.00
#
_symmetry.space_group_name_H-M   'P 1'
#
loop_
_entity.id
_entity.type
_entity.pdbx_description
1 polymer ?
#
loop_
_entity_poly.entity_id
_entity_poly.type
_entity_poly.pdbx_seq_one_letter_code
_entity_poly.pdbx_strand_id
1 'polypeptide(L)'
;MGSGVLLSTPGDGAGGADLSAFANEHFSFFHNPSFTEITTPALVVAGDADVSPHLTMQGADWHAAPYRLSSGPKCLLTLFGGEPLLRGVSCHNSGETTNESPERVAAVQRLTWAYLRSALYPEDRAWSEACAALSKTGGLG
;
A
#
# COMPACT_ATOMS: atom_id res chain seq x y z
N MET A 1 1.72 20.24 -9.01
CA MET A 1 1.71 18.78 -9.25
C MET A 1 1.38 18.04 -7.98
N GLY A 2 0.47 17.09 -8.05
CA GLY A 2 0.10 16.26 -6.90
C GLY A 2 0.94 15.00 -6.81
N SER A 3 0.88 14.37 -5.66
CA SER A 3 1.44 13.06 -5.39
C SER A 3 0.52 12.30 -4.44
N GLY A 4 0.53 11.00 -4.48
CA GLY A 4 -0.34 10.17 -3.66
C GLY A 4 0.39 9.07 -2.91
N VAL A 5 -0.19 8.66 -1.80
CA VAL A 5 0.24 7.48 -1.05
C VAL A 5 -0.96 6.57 -0.86
N LEU A 6 -0.83 5.32 -1.25
CA LEU A 6 -1.86 4.30 -1.16
C LEU A 6 -1.44 3.25 -0.12
N LEU A 7 -2.18 3.19 0.98
CA LEU A 7 -1.89 2.28 2.09
C LEU A 7 -2.87 1.11 2.07
N SER A 8 -2.38 -0.10 1.83
CA SER A 8 -3.20 -1.33 1.84
C SER A 8 -4.53 -1.16 1.08
N THR A 9 -4.45 -0.62 -0.13
CA THR A 9 -5.64 -0.37 -0.93
C THR A 9 -6.24 -1.66 -1.46
N PRO A 10 -7.56 -1.71 -1.69
CA PRO A 10 -8.15 -2.77 -2.48
C PRO A 10 -7.51 -2.84 -3.87
N GLY A 11 -7.34 -4.05 -4.36
CA GLY A 11 -6.80 -4.30 -5.68
C GLY A 11 -7.87 -4.38 -6.77
N ASP A 12 -7.48 -4.94 -7.92
CA ASP A 12 -8.39 -5.16 -9.03
C ASP A 12 -9.28 -6.38 -8.74
N GLY A 13 -10.58 -6.22 -8.90
CA GLY A 13 -11.55 -7.29 -8.73
C GLY A 13 -11.76 -8.15 -9.96
N ALA A 14 -11.08 -7.85 -11.07
CA ALA A 14 -11.21 -8.59 -12.35
C ALA A 14 -12.67 -8.82 -12.77
N GLY A 15 -13.48 -7.77 -12.71
CA GLY A 15 -14.92 -7.85 -13.02
C GLY A 15 -15.73 -8.65 -11.99
N GLY A 16 -15.17 -8.90 -10.82
CA GLY A 16 -15.76 -9.69 -9.75
C GLY A 16 -15.17 -11.10 -9.61
N ALA A 17 -14.36 -11.56 -10.56
CA ALA A 17 -13.78 -12.91 -10.52
C ALA A 17 -12.81 -13.13 -9.36
N ASP A 18 -12.08 -12.08 -8.96
CA ASP A 18 -11.11 -12.13 -7.87
C ASP A 18 -11.69 -11.70 -6.51
N LEU A 19 -12.95 -11.28 -6.48
CA LEU A 19 -13.62 -10.87 -5.25
C LEU A 19 -14.30 -12.03 -4.54
N SER A 20 -14.39 -11.95 -3.22
CA SER A 20 -15.23 -12.86 -2.45
C SER A 20 -16.72 -12.68 -2.81
N ALA A 21 -17.54 -13.67 -2.50
CA ALA A 21 -19.00 -13.57 -2.70
C ALA A 21 -19.59 -12.36 -1.96
N PHE A 22 -19.12 -12.10 -0.74
CA PHE A 22 -19.55 -10.96 0.07
C PHE A 22 -19.16 -9.62 -0.61
N ALA A 23 -17.92 -9.49 -1.08
CA ALA A 23 -17.48 -8.28 -1.76
C ALA A 23 -18.18 -8.06 -3.10
N ASN A 24 -18.46 -9.11 -3.84
CA ASN A 24 -19.23 -9.04 -5.08
C ASN A 24 -20.64 -8.49 -4.85
N GLU A 25 -21.27 -8.90 -3.76
CA GLU A 25 -22.64 -8.47 -3.43
C GLU A 25 -22.69 -7.04 -2.90
N HIS A 26 -21.75 -6.67 -2.02
CA HIS A 26 -21.82 -5.42 -1.26
C HIS A 26 -20.91 -4.31 -1.78
N PHE A 27 -19.87 -4.64 -2.54
CA PHE A 27 -18.82 -3.69 -2.97
C PHE A 27 -18.57 -3.75 -4.48
N SER A 28 -19.60 -3.54 -5.27
CA SER A 28 -19.53 -3.58 -6.74
C SER A 28 -18.51 -2.59 -7.33
N PHE A 29 -18.17 -1.53 -6.62
CA PHE A 29 -17.15 -0.56 -7.03
C PHE A 29 -15.73 -1.14 -7.05
N PHE A 30 -15.48 -2.30 -6.47
CA PHE A 30 -14.21 -3.00 -6.57
C PHE A 30 -14.07 -3.86 -7.83
N HIS A 31 -15.14 -4.04 -8.60
CA HIS A 31 -15.13 -4.91 -9.77
C HIS A 31 -14.07 -4.48 -10.79
N ASN A 32 -14.06 -3.21 -11.16
CA ASN A 32 -13.19 -2.67 -12.20
C ASN A 32 -12.62 -1.30 -11.81
N PRO A 33 -11.69 -1.22 -10.84
CA PRO A 33 -11.05 0.04 -10.52
C PRO A 33 -10.14 0.48 -11.67
N SER A 34 -10.16 1.77 -11.97
CA SER A 34 -9.39 2.36 -13.09
C SER A 34 -7.96 2.71 -12.70
N PHE A 35 -7.18 1.75 -12.25
CA PHE A 35 -5.78 2.00 -11.86
C PHE A 35 -4.92 2.50 -13.02
N THR A 36 -5.21 2.10 -14.25
CA THR A 36 -4.47 2.55 -15.44
C THR A 36 -4.57 4.05 -15.68
N GLU A 37 -5.60 4.70 -15.14
CA GLU A 37 -5.80 6.14 -15.24
C GLU A 37 -4.99 6.93 -14.20
N ILE A 38 -4.35 6.26 -13.25
CA ILE A 38 -3.50 6.90 -12.26
C ILE A 38 -2.18 7.29 -12.91
N THR A 39 -2.06 8.54 -13.31
CA THR A 39 -0.85 9.13 -13.90
C THR A 39 -0.01 9.91 -12.90
N THR A 40 -0.60 10.29 -11.79
CA THR A 40 0.06 10.99 -10.69
C THR A 40 1.12 10.10 -10.02
N PRO A 41 2.29 10.65 -9.66
CA PRO A 41 3.28 9.90 -8.89
C PRO A 41 2.68 9.33 -7.60
N ALA A 42 2.90 8.05 -7.34
CA ALA A 42 2.31 7.36 -6.19
C ALA A 42 3.30 6.42 -5.50
N LEU A 43 3.23 6.41 -4.17
CA LEU A 43 3.83 5.39 -3.33
C LEU A 43 2.74 4.39 -2.93
N VAL A 44 2.93 3.13 -3.28
CA VAL A 44 2.05 2.04 -2.85
C VAL A 44 2.71 1.32 -1.68
N VAL A 45 2.00 1.22 -0.57
CA VAL A 45 2.45 0.52 0.62
C VAL A 45 1.57 -0.71 0.84
N ALA A 46 2.16 -1.88 0.84
CA ALA A 46 1.46 -3.15 1.01
C ALA A 46 2.22 -4.08 1.97
N GLY A 47 1.50 -4.90 2.71
CA GLY A 47 2.08 -5.93 3.55
C GLY A 47 2.19 -7.27 2.79
N ASP A 48 3.23 -8.03 3.04
CA ASP A 48 3.37 -9.37 2.45
C ASP A 48 2.46 -10.42 3.10
N ALA A 49 1.92 -10.12 4.28
CA ALA A 49 0.92 -10.92 4.98
C ALA A 49 -0.48 -10.27 4.99
N ASP A 50 -0.69 -9.23 4.17
CA ASP A 50 -1.96 -8.50 4.08
C ASP A 50 -2.97 -9.29 3.23
N VAL A 51 -3.59 -10.26 3.85
CA VAL A 51 -4.61 -11.12 3.22
C VAL A 51 -5.99 -10.69 3.69
N SER A 52 -6.88 -10.41 2.75
CA SER A 52 -8.24 -9.93 3.04
C SER A 52 -9.30 -10.91 2.51
N PRO A 53 -9.50 -12.06 3.16
CA PRO A 53 -10.39 -13.12 2.66
C PRO A 53 -11.85 -12.69 2.58
N HIS A 54 -12.24 -11.65 3.30
CA HIS A 54 -13.58 -11.06 3.21
C HIS A 54 -13.80 -10.27 1.92
N LEU A 55 -12.74 -9.79 1.29
CA LEU A 55 -12.81 -8.95 0.09
C LEU A 55 -12.42 -9.71 -1.17
N THR A 56 -11.38 -10.53 -1.11
CA THR A 56 -10.81 -11.19 -2.28
C THR A 56 -10.38 -12.62 -2.00
N MET A 57 -10.34 -13.43 -3.04
CA MET A 57 -9.75 -14.77 -3.01
C MET A 57 -8.25 -14.74 -3.30
N GLN A 58 -7.71 -13.59 -3.69
CA GLN A 58 -6.28 -13.40 -3.96
C GLN A 58 -5.49 -13.27 -2.64
N GLY A 59 -4.18 -13.50 -2.72
CA GLY A 59 -3.26 -13.30 -1.61
C GLY A 59 -2.88 -11.83 -1.39
N ALA A 60 -1.82 -11.60 -0.62
CA ALA A 60 -1.35 -10.27 -0.26
C ALA A 60 -0.99 -9.38 -1.47
N ASP A 61 -0.58 -9.97 -2.59
CA ASP A 61 -0.28 -9.26 -3.83
C ASP A 61 -1.45 -8.46 -4.39
N TRP A 62 -2.67 -8.76 -3.98
CA TRP A 62 -3.85 -8.02 -4.40
C TRP A 62 -3.77 -6.54 -4.02
N HIS A 63 -3.24 -6.24 -2.83
CA HIS A 63 -3.07 -4.86 -2.35
C HIS A 63 -1.94 -4.11 -3.06
N ALA A 64 -1.08 -4.81 -3.79
CA ALA A 64 -0.04 -4.22 -4.64
C ALA A 64 -0.50 -3.98 -6.09
N ALA A 65 -1.73 -4.29 -6.44
CA ALA A 65 -2.27 -4.09 -7.78
C ALA A 65 -2.13 -2.65 -8.31
N PRO A 66 -2.36 -1.59 -7.51
CA PRO A 66 -2.14 -0.22 -7.97
C PRO A 66 -0.71 0.03 -8.46
N TYR A 67 0.28 -0.60 -7.83
CA TYR A 67 1.67 -0.50 -8.28
C TYR A 67 1.87 -1.14 -9.65
N ARG A 68 1.28 -2.31 -9.89
CA ARG A 68 1.43 -3.01 -11.16
C ARG A 68 0.65 -2.35 -12.31
N LEU A 69 -0.52 -1.81 -12.01
CA LEU A 69 -1.51 -1.38 -13.01
C LEU A 69 -1.50 0.11 -13.31
N SER A 70 -1.04 0.96 -12.40
CA SER A 70 -0.99 2.40 -12.65
C SER A 70 0.05 2.75 -13.72
N SER A 71 -0.26 3.75 -14.54
CA SER A 71 0.59 4.19 -15.66
C SER A 71 1.61 5.26 -15.28
N GLY A 72 1.40 5.96 -14.18
CA GLY A 72 2.29 7.02 -13.72
C GLY A 72 3.55 6.51 -13.02
N PRO A 73 4.46 7.42 -12.64
CA PRO A 73 5.62 7.09 -11.82
C PRO A 73 5.16 6.51 -10.47
N LYS A 74 5.79 5.42 -10.05
CA LYS A 74 5.33 4.69 -8.87
C LYS A 74 6.47 4.00 -8.14
N CYS A 75 6.30 3.87 -6.83
CA CYS A 75 7.18 3.10 -5.95
C CYS A 75 6.33 2.11 -5.14
N LEU A 76 6.91 0.98 -4.79
CA LEU A 76 6.31 0.00 -3.91
C LEU A 76 7.15 -0.15 -2.65
N LEU A 77 6.50 0.02 -1.51
CA LEU A 77 7.05 -0.30 -0.20
C LEU A 77 6.34 -1.54 0.32
N THR A 78 7.07 -2.63 0.46
CA THR A 78 6.56 -3.87 1.04
C THR A 78 6.95 -3.96 2.51
N LEU A 79 5.96 -4.16 3.37
CA LEU A 79 6.17 -4.36 4.80
C LEU A 79 6.14 -5.85 5.12
N PHE A 80 7.26 -6.39 5.53
CA PHE A 80 7.36 -7.80 5.92
C PHE A 80 6.60 -8.07 7.22
N GLY A 81 5.75 -9.11 7.20
CA GLY A 81 4.82 -9.40 8.28
C GLY A 81 3.70 -8.35 8.44
N GLY A 82 3.48 -7.50 7.44
CA GLY A 82 2.36 -6.55 7.43
C GLY A 82 1.04 -7.26 7.24
N GLU A 83 0.20 -7.24 8.27
CA GLU A 83 -1.14 -7.84 8.29
C GLU A 83 -2.20 -6.96 7.60
N PRO A 84 -3.43 -7.48 7.41
CA PRO A 84 -4.52 -6.76 6.76
C PRO A 84 -4.73 -5.36 7.28
N LEU A 85 -5.00 -4.43 6.35
CA LEU A 85 -5.21 -3.00 6.61
C LEU A 85 -3.99 -2.34 7.27
N LEU A 86 -2.79 -2.94 7.15
CA LEU A 86 -1.60 -2.47 7.85
C LEU A 86 -1.92 -2.23 9.32
N ARG A 87 -2.47 -3.23 10.00
CA ARG A 87 -2.89 -3.15 11.40
C ARG A 87 -1.79 -2.49 12.24
N GLY A 88 -2.19 -1.53 13.05
CA GLY A 88 -1.27 -0.69 13.79
C GLY A 88 -0.82 0.58 13.06
N VAL A 89 -1.14 0.74 11.75
CA VAL A 89 -0.85 1.96 10.99
C VAL A 89 -2.14 2.74 10.70
N SER A 90 -3.20 2.05 10.28
CA SER A 90 -4.40 2.71 9.75
C SER A 90 -5.62 2.67 10.67
N CYS A 91 -5.67 1.81 11.68
CA CYS A 91 -6.83 1.67 12.55
C CYS A 91 -6.45 1.50 14.01
N HIS A 92 -6.97 2.41 14.81
CA HIS A 92 -6.89 2.33 16.27
C HIS A 92 -8.09 1.54 16.85
N ASN A 93 -8.49 0.47 16.19
CA ASN A 93 -9.54 -0.37 16.75
C ASN A 93 -8.90 -1.50 17.57
N SER A 94 -8.82 -1.25 18.86
CA SER A 94 -8.04 -1.95 19.85
C SER A 94 -8.50 -3.40 20.16
N GLY A 95 -9.52 -3.90 19.51
CA GLY A 95 -10.08 -5.21 19.85
C GLY A 95 -9.46 -6.42 19.13
N GLU A 96 -8.72 -6.19 18.05
CA GLU A 96 -8.31 -7.26 17.14
C GLU A 96 -6.82 -7.25 16.75
N THR A 97 -6.01 -6.37 17.33
CA THR A 97 -4.60 -6.24 16.94
C THR A 97 -3.71 -7.09 17.84
N THR A 98 -3.23 -8.20 17.33
CA THR A 98 -2.24 -9.04 18.02
C THR A 98 -0.80 -8.64 17.74
N ASN A 99 -0.54 -7.74 16.79
CA ASN A 99 0.80 -7.34 16.36
C ASN A 99 0.90 -5.84 16.07
N GLU A 100 0.71 -5.02 17.09
CA GLU A 100 1.10 -3.62 16.99
C GLU A 100 2.63 -3.51 16.92
N SER A 101 3.14 -2.92 15.83
CA SER A 101 4.56 -2.63 15.68
C SER A 101 4.76 -1.12 15.59
N PRO A 102 5.11 -0.45 16.69
CA PRO A 102 5.43 0.98 16.67
C PRO A 102 6.57 1.32 15.70
N GLU A 103 7.51 0.41 15.54
CA GLU A 103 8.62 0.55 14.60
C GLU A 103 8.14 0.57 13.15
N ARG A 104 7.19 -0.29 12.81
CA ARG A 104 6.58 -0.36 11.49
C ARG A 104 5.77 0.91 11.18
N VAL A 105 5.00 1.38 12.15
CA VAL A 105 4.28 2.65 12.06
C VAL A 105 5.25 3.80 11.82
N ALA A 106 6.32 3.89 12.60
CA ALA A 106 7.33 4.94 12.44
C ALA A 106 8.02 4.87 11.08
N ALA A 107 8.32 3.68 10.57
CA ALA A 107 8.90 3.48 9.25
C ALA A 107 7.96 3.99 8.14
N VAL A 108 6.68 3.61 8.19
CA VAL A 108 5.68 4.08 7.22
C VAL A 108 5.53 5.59 7.26
N GLN A 109 5.45 6.19 8.45
CA GLN A 109 5.35 7.64 8.59
C GLN A 109 6.55 8.37 7.99
N ARG A 110 7.76 7.92 8.30
CA ARG A 110 9.00 8.54 7.80
C ARG A 110 9.16 8.38 6.29
N LEU A 111 8.88 7.19 5.77
CA LEU A 111 9.01 6.93 4.34
C LEU A 111 7.93 7.65 3.54
N THR A 112 6.71 7.69 4.03
CA THR A 112 5.62 8.48 3.43
C THR A 112 5.98 9.96 3.40
N TRP A 113 6.48 10.50 4.50
CA TRP A 113 6.92 11.89 4.58
C TRP A 113 8.05 12.19 3.59
N ALA A 114 9.07 11.31 3.54
CA ALA A 114 10.20 11.48 2.62
C ALA A 114 9.73 11.46 1.15
N TYR A 115 8.82 10.54 0.82
CA TYR A 115 8.27 10.44 -0.53
C TYR A 115 7.48 11.69 -0.92
N LEU A 116 6.54 12.12 -0.10
CA LEU A 116 5.71 13.29 -0.38
C LEU A 116 6.54 14.57 -0.46
N ARG A 117 7.50 14.72 0.44
CA ARG A 117 8.41 15.86 0.43
C ARG A 117 9.20 15.94 -0.86
N SER A 118 9.82 14.85 -1.28
CA SER A 118 10.58 14.82 -2.54
C SER A 118 9.69 14.99 -3.77
N ALA A 119 8.44 14.58 -3.72
CA ALA A 119 7.49 14.79 -4.80
C ALA A 119 7.04 16.25 -4.92
N LEU A 120 6.93 16.96 -3.78
CA LEU A 120 6.52 18.37 -3.74
C LEU A 120 7.68 19.34 -3.96
N TYR A 121 8.86 18.96 -3.56
CA TYR A 121 10.07 19.79 -3.66
C TYR A 121 11.13 19.07 -4.50
N PRO A 122 11.29 19.42 -5.80
CA PRO A 122 12.18 18.69 -6.73
C PRO A 122 13.64 18.61 -6.30
N GLU A 123 14.12 19.58 -5.52
CA GLU A 123 15.49 19.61 -5.00
C GLU A 123 15.69 18.72 -3.75
N ASP A 124 14.62 18.21 -3.18
CA ASP A 124 14.67 17.43 -1.94
C ASP A 124 15.09 16.00 -2.21
N ARG A 125 16.09 15.51 -1.50
CA ARG A 125 16.64 14.17 -1.64
C ARG A 125 16.14 13.17 -0.57
N ALA A 126 15.17 13.54 0.25
CA ALA A 126 14.74 12.72 1.36
C ALA A 126 14.33 11.30 0.91
N TRP A 127 13.61 11.18 -0.21
CA TRP A 127 13.22 9.87 -0.72
C TRP A 127 14.39 9.04 -1.23
N SER A 128 15.29 9.64 -2.04
CA SER A 128 16.45 8.92 -2.55
C SER A 128 17.41 8.49 -1.44
N GLU A 129 17.58 9.32 -0.42
CA GLU A 129 18.36 8.99 0.77
C GLU A 129 17.73 7.88 1.59
N ALA A 130 16.40 7.90 1.75
CA ALA A 130 15.66 6.84 2.42
C ALA A 130 15.78 5.50 1.69
N CYS A 131 15.65 5.48 0.36
CA CYS A 131 15.84 4.29 -0.45
C CYS A 131 17.28 3.74 -0.34
N ALA A 132 18.28 4.61 -0.36
CA ALA A 132 19.67 4.22 -0.20
C ALA A 132 19.94 3.60 1.18
N ALA A 133 19.36 4.17 2.24
CA ALA A 133 19.46 3.63 3.59
C ALA A 133 18.82 2.25 3.70
N LEU A 134 17.64 2.06 3.13
CA LEU A 134 16.96 0.76 3.11
C LEU A 134 17.77 -0.31 2.36
N SER A 135 18.38 0.06 1.24
CA SER A 135 19.24 -0.87 0.47
C SER A 135 20.45 -1.32 1.26
N LYS A 136 21.06 -0.45 2.07
CA LYS A 136 22.22 -0.79 2.91
C LYS A 136 21.87 -1.74 4.06
N THR A 137 20.66 -1.64 4.60
CA THR A 137 20.20 -2.48 5.73
C THR A 137 19.56 -3.79 5.28
N GLY A 138 19.47 -4.04 3.96
CA GLY A 138 18.73 -5.19 3.43
C GLY A 138 17.22 -5.07 3.58
N GLY A 139 16.74 -3.86 3.83
CA GLY A 139 15.35 -3.60 4.15
C GLY A 139 15.07 -3.66 5.65
N LEU A 140 13.93 -3.10 6.05
CA LEU A 140 13.42 -3.22 7.42
C LEU A 140 12.62 -4.53 7.51
N GLY A 141 13.26 -5.52 8.04
CA GLY A 141 12.62 -6.80 8.32
C GLY A 141 11.63 -6.73 9.49
#